data_d6ea99915eb33f6653408b86ef468e40
#
_entry.id   d6ea99915eb33f6653408b86ef468e40
#
_cell.length_a   1.000
_cell.length_b   1.000
_cell.length_c   1.000
_cell.angle_alpha   90.00
_cell.angle_beta   90.00
_cell.angle_gamma   90.00
#
_symmetry.space_group_name_H-M   'P 1'
#
loop_
_entity.id
_entity.type
_entity.pdbx_description
1 polymer ?
#
loop_
_entity_poly.entity_id
_entity_poly.type
_entity_poly.pdbx_seq_one_letter_code
_entity_poly.pdbx_strand_id
1 'polypeptide(L)'
;MIAISAAIEVSGSVQTRPIQEAPLVKLQVFIDLGEALVDRQSGPAPWAALPMPDPAAQSHKALERWYIEQAMAGGPAYQAFAGVLRNCESYGLVRFLLEQGTHSEKLTTLAQRYGVSVSHFRRLCRQALGTAAKPALRGWRTAQALLNMSQHNGSLTDVALEFGFASSSHFSKEIRELVGFTPSSLADITYLPGK
;
A
#
# COMPACT_ATOMS: atom_id res chain seq x y z
N MET A 1 20.81 4.35 -8.38
CA MET A 1 19.70 4.43 -9.36
C MET A 1 18.85 3.19 -9.19
N ILE A 2 17.54 3.33 -9.26
CA ILE A 2 16.57 2.24 -9.35
C ILE A 2 15.95 2.27 -10.74
N ALA A 3 15.78 1.12 -11.37
CA ALA A 3 15.15 1.01 -12.69
C ALA A 3 14.11 -0.10 -12.69
N ILE A 4 13.08 0.03 -13.51
CA ILE A 4 11.94 -0.88 -13.59
C ILE A 4 11.63 -1.21 -15.05
N SER A 5 11.23 -2.46 -15.29
CA SER A 5 10.75 -2.99 -16.59
C SER A 5 11.74 -2.90 -17.76
N ALA A 6 13.02 -2.75 -17.52
CA ALA A 6 13.99 -2.62 -18.58
C ALA A 6 14.96 -3.79 -18.64
N ALA A 7 15.25 -4.26 -19.85
CA ALA A 7 16.52 -4.88 -20.15
C ALA A 7 17.55 -3.74 -20.24
N ILE A 8 18.37 -3.58 -19.20
CA ILE A 8 19.38 -2.51 -19.15
C ILE A 8 20.71 -3.13 -19.58
N GLU A 9 21.27 -2.66 -20.69
CA GLU A 9 22.65 -2.94 -21.05
C GLU A 9 23.56 -1.95 -20.28
N VAL A 10 24.45 -2.47 -19.47
CA VAL A 10 25.36 -1.65 -18.66
C VAL A 10 26.77 -1.90 -19.14
N SER A 11 27.42 -0.85 -19.66
CA SER A 11 28.84 -0.86 -19.99
C SER A 11 29.65 -0.37 -18.80
N GLY A 12 30.61 -1.18 -18.32
CA GLY A 12 31.48 -0.87 -17.19
C GLY A 12 31.25 -1.76 -15.97
N SER A 13 32.04 -1.55 -14.91
CA SER A 13 31.89 -2.28 -13.64
C SER A 13 30.77 -1.67 -12.81
N VAL A 14 29.59 -2.31 -12.83
CA VAL A 14 28.41 -1.87 -12.06
C VAL A 14 27.92 -3.00 -11.18
N GLN A 15 27.72 -2.70 -9.90
CA GLN A 15 27.05 -3.61 -9.00
C GLN A 15 25.55 -3.39 -9.10
N THR A 16 24.80 -4.44 -9.47
CA THR A 16 23.34 -4.43 -9.50
C THR A 16 22.79 -5.35 -8.44
N ARG A 17 21.68 -4.93 -7.83
CA ARG A 17 20.93 -5.73 -6.84
C ARG A 17 19.46 -5.71 -7.19
N PRO A 18 18.79 -6.86 -7.31
CA PRO A 18 17.34 -6.87 -7.46
C PRO A 18 16.69 -6.39 -6.16
N ILE A 19 15.67 -5.59 -6.29
CA ILE A 19 14.78 -5.19 -5.19
C ILE A 19 13.38 -5.69 -5.46
N GLN A 20 12.63 -5.99 -4.40
CA GLN A 20 11.23 -6.36 -4.52
C GLN A 20 10.42 -5.14 -4.92
N GLU A 21 9.58 -5.26 -5.95
CA GLU A 21 8.69 -4.18 -6.40
C GLU A 21 7.50 -3.93 -5.45
N ALA A 22 7.04 -4.98 -4.75
CA ALA A 22 5.83 -4.94 -3.94
C ALA A 22 5.74 -3.77 -2.94
N PRO A 23 6.80 -3.36 -2.21
CA PRO A 23 6.74 -2.19 -1.35
C PRO A 23 6.45 -0.90 -2.11
N LEU A 24 7.13 -0.68 -3.25
CA LEU A 24 6.98 0.53 -4.06
C LEU A 24 5.61 0.58 -4.74
N VAL A 25 5.13 -0.56 -5.25
CA VAL A 25 3.79 -0.66 -5.85
C VAL A 25 2.72 -0.33 -4.82
N LYS A 26 2.79 -0.89 -3.60
CA LYS A 26 1.84 -0.57 -2.53
C LYS A 26 1.86 0.91 -2.17
N LEU A 27 3.04 1.48 -1.99
CA LEU A 27 3.18 2.92 -1.70
C LEU A 27 2.58 3.76 -2.83
N GLN A 28 2.84 3.42 -4.09
CA GLN A 28 2.29 4.17 -5.22
C GLN A 28 0.76 4.12 -5.24
N VAL A 29 0.16 2.96 -4.97
CA VAL A 29 -1.32 2.87 -4.88
C VAL A 29 -1.86 3.75 -3.74
N PHE A 30 -1.23 3.72 -2.55
CA PHE A 30 -1.67 4.57 -1.44
C PHE A 30 -1.50 6.06 -1.71
N ILE A 31 -0.39 6.47 -2.36
CA ILE A 31 -0.16 7.86 -2.78
C ILE A 31 -1.27 8.29 -3.76
N ASP A 32 -1.54 7.47 -4.78
CA ASP A 32 -2.54 7.80 -5.79
C ASP A 32 -3.97 7.85 -5.23
N LEU A 33 -4.30 7.02 -4.25
CA LEU A 33 -5.60 7.05 -3.56
C LEU A 33 -5.73 8.25 -2.60
N GLY A 34 -4.63 8.71 -2.01
CA GLY A 34 -4.60 9.87 -1.12
C GLY A 34 -4.66 11.21 -1.87
N GLU A 35 -4.14 11.25 -3.07
CA GLU A 35 -4.23 12.40 -3.98
C GLU A 35 -5.52 12.25 -4.80
N ALA A 36 -6.63 12.82 -4.33
CA ALA A 36 -7.92 12.75 -5.02
C ALA A 36 -7.78 13.03 -6.52
N LEU A 37 -7.83 11.97 -7.33
CA LEU A 37 -8.14 11.96 -8.78
C LEU A 37 -7.47 13.07 -9.63
N VAL A 38 -6.18 13.23 -9.52
CA VAL A 38 -5.45 13.87 -10.61
C VAL A 38 -5.31 12.80 -11.70
N ASP A 39 -6.01 13.01 -12.81
CA ASP A 39 -5.89 12.21 -14.03
C ASP A 39 -4.45 12.30 -14.55
N ARG A 40 -3.56 11.53 -13.95
CA ARG A 40 -2.15 11.46 -14.31
C ARG A 40 -2.00 10.41 -15.41
N GLN A 41 -2.43 10.78 -16.60
CA GLN A 41 -2.10 10.07 -17.82
C GLN A 41 -0.59 10.21 -18.10
N SER A 42 0.21 9.47 -17.34
CA SER A 42 1.57 9.19 -17.76
C SER A 42 1.47 8.25 -18.94
N GLY A 43 1.88 8.70 -20.12
CA GLY A 43 1.94 7.84 -21.30
C GLY A 43 2.74 6.56 -20.99
N PRO A 44 2.47 5.45 -21.71
CA PRO A 44 3.10 4.17 -21.45
C PRO A 44 4.59 4.24 -21.77
N ALA A 45 5.39 4.56 -20.76
CA ALA A 45 6.84 4.36 -20.87
C ALA A 45 7.15 2.89 -20.57
N PRO A 46 7.89 2.18 -21.44
CA PRO A 46 8.21 0.77 -21.22
C PRO A 46 9.18 0.58 -20.04
N TRP A 47 9.92 1.60 -19.66
CA TRP A 47 10.86 1.58 -18.54
C TRP A 47 11.04 2.97 -17.94
N ALA A 48 11.54 3.04 -16.73
CA ALA A 48 11.95 4.28 -16.09
C ALA A 48 13.11 4.05 -15.14
N ALA A 49 13.87 5.11 -14.88
CA ALA A 49 14.96 5.12 -13.93
C ALA A 49 14.78 6.33 -12.99
N LEU A 50 15.01 6.09 -11.70
CA LEU A 50 14.92 7.12 -10.66
C LEU A 50 16.25 7.18 -9.92
N PRO A 51 16.93 8.33 -9.88
CA PRO A 51 18.16 8.51 -9.10
C PRO A 51 17.91 8.17 -7.63
N MET A 52 18.72 7.29 -7.07
CA MET A 52 18.60 6.83 -5.69
C MET A 52 19.93 6.96 -4.97
N PRO A 53 20.00 7.63 -3.83
CA PRO A 53 21.21 7.72 -3.03
C PRO A 53 21.50 6.40 -2.30
N ASP A 54 22.75 6.11 -2.04
CA ASP A 54 23.19 4.86 -1.40
C ASP A 54 22.49 4.56 -0.06
N PRO A 55 22.26 5.55 0.83
CA PRO A 55 21.54 5.29 2.08
C PRO A 55 20.13 4.72 1.88
N ALA A 56 19.43 5.12 0.81
CA ALA A 56 18.09 4.60 0.50
C ALA A 56 18.11 3.12 0.12
N ALA A 57 19.23 2.61 -0.36
CA ALA A 57 19.41 1.21 -0.72
C ALA A 57 19.67 0.28 0.47
N GLN A 58 19.93 0.79 1.67
CA GLN A 58 20.40 -0.02 2.81
C GLN A 58 19.29 -0.86 3.48
N SER A 59 18.04 -0.39 3.45
CA SER A 59 16.92 -1.11 4.07
C SER A 59 15.59 -0.82 3.39
N HIS A 60 14.59 -1.71 3.59
CA HIS A 60 13.23 -1.46 3.11
C HIS A 60 12.65 -0.14 3.63
N LYS A 61 12.82 0.17 4.91
CA LYS A 61 12.33 1.43 5.50
C LYS A 61 13.00 2.66 4.89
N ALA A 62 14.30 2.59 4.61
CA ALA A 62 15.02 3.69 3.96
C ALA A 62 14.54 3.89 2.52
N LEU A 63 14.30 2.79 1.78
CA LEU A 63 13.75 2.81 0.43
C LEU A 63 12.33 3.41 0.40
N GLU A 64 11.46 2.95 1.29
CA GLU A 64 10.08 3.44 1.39
C GLU A 64 10.04 4.94 1.73
N ARG A 65 10.84 5.37 2.72
CA ARG A 65 10.93 6.78 3.11
C ARG A 65 11.41 7.66 1.95
N TRP A 66 12.50 7.26 1.32
CA TRP A 66 13.02 7.98 0.17
C TRP A 66 12.01 8.06 -0.97
N TYR A 67 11.27 6.97 -1.24
CA TYR A 67 10.25 6.95 -2.28
C TYR A 67 9.11 7.92 -1.99
N ILE A 68 8.67 8.01 -0.75
CA ILE A 68 7.67 9.00 -0.30
C ILE A 68 8.21 10.43 -0.50
N GLU A 69 9.47 10.68 -0.15
CA GLU A 69 10.12 11.98 -0.37
C GLU A 69 10.14 12.36 -1.87
N GLN A 70 10.41 11.39 -2.77
CA GLN A 70 10.32 11.61 -4.22
C GLN A 70 8.89 11.91 -4.68
N ALA A 71 7.90 11.24 -4.12
CA ALA A 71 6.50 11.50 -4.41
C ALA A 71 6.09 12.92 -3.98
N MET A 72 6.48 13.35 -2.80
CA MET A 72 6.21 14.70 -2.30
C MET A 72 6.89 15.78 -3.16
N ALA A 73 8.09 15.51 -3.66
CA ALA A 73 8.80 16.41 -4.57
C ALA A 73 8.18 16.48 -5.97
N GLY A 74 7.51 15.42 -6.43
CA GLY A 74 6.75 15.38 -7.68
C GLY A 74 7.58 15.54 -8.96
N GLY A 75 8.88 15.32 -8.91
CA GLY A 75 9.81 15.55 -10.02
C GLY A 75 9.53 14.64 -11.25
N PRO A 76 10.02 15.04 -12.46
CA PRO A 76 9.73 14.32 -13.71
C PRO A 76 10.24 12.86 -13.70
N ALA A 77 11.38 12.60 -13.08
CA ALA A 77 11.92 11.25 -12.94
C ALA A 77 11.00 10.36 -12.08
N TYR A 78 10.46 10.90 -10.98
CA TYR A 78 9.46 10.22 -10.16
C TYR A 78 8.18 9.96 -10.95
N GLN A 79 7.67 10.95 -11.69
CA GLN A 79 6.43 10.78 -12.47
C GLN A 79 6.58 9.68 -13.53
N ALA A 80 7.72 9.64 -14.24
CA ALA A 80 8.01 8.57 -15.18
C ALA A 80 8.07 7.19 -14.51
N PHE A 81 8.74 7.09 -13.36
CA PHE A 81 8.87 5.85 -12.59
C PHE A 81 7.52 5.38 -12.04
N ALA A 82 6.75 6.29 -11.45
CA ALA A 82 5.39 6.02 -10.98
C ALA A 82 4.46 5.59 -12.13
N GLY A 83 4.61 6.18 -13.33
CA GLY A 83 3.89 5.77 -14.52
C GLY A 83 4.13 4.31 -14.89
N VAL A 84 5.37 3.83 -14.83
CA VAL A 84 5.68 2.41 -15.06
C VAL A 84 5.05 1.51 -13.98
N LEU A 85 5.13 1.91 -12.70
CA LEU A 85 4.49 1.16 -11.61
C LEU A 85 2.96 1.06 -11.80
N ARG A 86 2.30 2.15 -12.20
CA ARG A 86 0.84 2.18 -12.44
C ARG A 86 0.40 1.22 -13.54
N ASN A 87 1.27 0.93 -14.50
CA ASN A 87 1.00 0.03 -15.62
C ASN A 87 1.32 -1.45 -15.31
N CYS A 88 1.88 -1.79 -14.15
CA CYS A 88 2.14 -3.17 -13.81
C CYS A 88 0.90 -3.89 -13.25
N GLU A 89 0.83 -5.22 -13.46
CA GLU A 89 -0.27 -6.06 -12.95
C GLU A 89 -0.43 -5.96 -11.42
N SER A 90 0.70 -5.89 -10.71
CA SER A 90 0.72 -5.78 -9.26
C SER A 90 0.01 -4.52 -8.76
N TYR A 91 0.14 -3.39 -9.47
CA TYR A 91 -0.55 -2.14 -9.13
C TYR A 91 -2.08 -2.29 -9.26
N GLY A 92 -2.55 -2.80 -10.41
CA GLY A 92 -3.98 -3.04 -10.64
C GLY A 92 -4.59 -3.96 -9.59
N LEU A 93 -3.86 -5.02 -9.22
CA LEU A 93 -4.31 -5.96 -8.18
C LEU A 93 -4.35 -5.31 -6.79
N VAL A 94 -3.33 -4.55 -6.38
CA VAL A 94 -3.33 -3.87 -5.06
C VAL A 94 -4.48 -2.86 -4.98
N ARG A 95 -4.69 -2.09 -6.04
CA ARG A 95 -5.81 -1.15 -6.14
C ARG A 95 -7.15 -1.87 -6.03
N PHE A 96 -7.37 -2.93 -6.80
CA PHE A 96 -8.57 -3.76 -6.71
C PHE A 96 -8.81 -4.30 -5.29
N LEU A 97 -7.76 -4.77 -4.62
CA LEU A 97 -7.85 -5.29 -3.25
C LEU A 97 -8.23 -4.21 -2.24
N LEU A 98 -7.75 -2.98 -2.39
CA LEU A 98 -8.11 -1.85 -1.53
C LEU A 98 -9.55 -1.38 -1.75
N GLU A 99 -10.01 -1.38 -3.00
CA GLU A 99 -11.37 -0.99 -3.35
C GLU A 99 -12.42 -2.04 -2.97
N GLN A 100 -12.08 -3.34 -3.12
CA GLN A 100 -13.03 -4.44 -3.01
C GLN A 100 -12.80 -5.35 -1.79
N GLY A 101 -11.60 -5.41 -1.26
CA GLY A 101 -11.18 -6.44 -0.30
C GLY A 101 -11.27 -6.06 1.17
N THR A 102 -11.60 -4.81 1.49
CA THR A 102 -11.61 -4.29 2.86
C THR A 102 -12.84 -4.69 3.67
N HIS A 103 -13.90 -5.13 3.01
CA HIS A 103 -15.17 -5.58 3.62
C HIS A 103 -15.16 -7.10 3.80
N SER A 104 -14.44 -7.65 4.75
CA SER A 104 -14.50 -9.06 5.23
C SER A 104 -14.87 -10.16 4.19
N GLU A 105 -14.58 -9.94 2.91
CA GLU A 105 -14.98 -10.84 1.83
C GLU A 105 -14.12 -12.09 1.74
N LYS A 106 -14.72 -13.17 1.24
CA LYS A 106 -13.99 -14.41 0.98
C LYS A 106 -13.05 -14.23 -0.21
N LEU A 107 -11.86 -14.80 -0.10
CA LEU A 107 -10.85 -14.76 -1.19
C LEU A 107 -11.37 -15.39 -2.49
N THR A 108 -12.30 -16.35 -2.39
CA THR A 108 -13.00 -16.96 -3.53
C THR A 108 -13.84 -15.94 -4.29
N THR A 109 -14.55 -15.08 -3.59
CA THR A 109 -15.39 -14.03 -4.17
C THR A 109 -14.52 -12.97 -4.85
N LEU A 110 -13.43 -12.56 -4.21
CA LEU A 110 -12.47 -11.61 -4.79
C LEU A 110 -11.82 -12.17 -6.06
N ALA A 111 -11.41 -13.45 -6.04
CA ALA A 111 -10.84 -14.11 -7.22
C ALA A 111 -11.83 -14.16 -8.39
N GLN A 112 -13.10 -14.46 -8.10
CA GLN A 112 -14.16 -14.47 -9.11
C GLN A 112 -14.40 -13.10 -9.72
N ARG A 113 -14.46 -12.03 -8.89
CA ARG A 113 -14.61 -10.65 -9.37
C ARG A 113 -13.40 -10.18 -10.18
N TYR A 114 -12.21 -10.62 -9.80
CA TYR A 114 -10.98 -10.33 -10.54
C TYR A 114 -10.87 -11.13 -11.85
N GLY A 115 -11.73 -12.14 -12.05
CA GLY A 115 -11.79 -12.91 -13.29
C GLY A 115 -10.76 -14.04 -13.41
N VAL A 116 -10.22 -14.55 -12.27
CA VAL A 116 -9.20 -15.60 -12.28
C VAL A 116 -9.51 -16.72 -11.30
N SER A 117 -8.84 -17.87 -11.46
CA SER A 117 -8.94 -18.95 -10.48
C SER A 117 -8.40 -18.55 -9.11
N VAL A 118 -8.94 -19.13 -8.04
CA VAL A 118 -8.50 -18.86 -6.66
C VAL A 118 -7.01 -19.13 -6.46
N SER A 119 -6.48 -20.18 -7.09
CA SER A 119 -5.06 -20.53 -7.01
C SER A 119 -4.19 -19.48 -7.68
N HIS A 120 -4.59 -19.01 -8.86
CA HIS A 120 -3.91 -17.93 -9.57
C HIS A 120 -3.98 -16.63 -8.77
N PHE A 121 -5.17 -16.26 -8.27
CA PHE A 121 -5.36 -15.07 -7.45
C PHE A 121 -4.46 -15.04 -6.21
N ARG A 122 -4.33 -16.18 -5.51
CA ARG A 122 -3.40 -16.31 -4.37
C ARG A 122 -1.95 -16.06 -4.76
N ARG A 123 -1.53 -16.54 -5.94
CA ARG A 123 -0.17 -16.34 -6.46
C ARG A 123 0.06 -14.86 -6.77
N LEU A 124 -0.86 -14.21 -7.49
CA LEU A 124 -0.80 -12.79 -7.81
C LEU A 124 -0.75 -11.94 -6.53
N CYS A 125 -1.60 -12.25 -5.54
CA CYS A 125 -1.58 -11.56 -4.25
C CYS A 125 -0.21 -11.69 -3.55
N ARG A 126 0.39 -12.86 -3.53
CA ARG A 126 1.72 -13.03 -2.91
C ARG A 126 2.79 -12.22 -3.62
N GLN A 127 2.73 -12.15 -4.95
CA GLN A 127 3.67 -11.37 -5.75
C GLN A 127 3.48 -9.87 -5.48
N ALA A 128 2.25 -9.36 -5.59
CA ALA A 128 1.95 -7.95 -5.46
C ALA A 128 2.06 -7.40 -4.02
N LEU A 129 1.77 -8.23 -3.01
CA LEU A 129 1.78 -7.81 -1.60
C LEU A 129 3.09 -8.17 -0.87
N GLY A 130 3.89 -9.09 -1.42
CA GLY A 130 5.02 -9.70 -0.71
C GLY A 130 4.59 -10.61 0.45
N THR A 131 3.28 -10.86 0.63
CA THR A 131 2.70 -11.67 1.69
C THR A 131 1.37 -12.29 1.26
N ALA A 132 0.75 -13.11 2.11
CA ALA A 132 -0.58 -13.65 1.83
C ALA A 132 -1.65 -12.53 1.89
N ALA A 133 -2.68 -12.62 1.05
CA ALA A 133 -3.74 -11.62 0.97
C ALA A 133 -4.50 -11.40 2.29
N LYS A 134 -4.82 -12.47 3.04
CA LYS A 134 -5.60 -12.38 4.28
C LYS A 134 -5.01 -11.44 5.33
N PRO A 135 -3.73 -11.56 5.74
CA PRO A 135 -3.11 -10.64 6.69
C PRO A 135 -3.10 -9.19 6.19
N ALA A 136 -2.77 -8.97 4.91
CA ALA A 136 -2.75 -7.63 4.32
C ALA A 136 -4.13 -6.97 4.36
N LEU A 137 -5.17 -7.66 3.89
CA LEU A 137 -6.56 -7.17 3.89
C LEU A 137 -7.07 -6.91 5.31
N ARG A 138 -6.72 -7.78 6.28
CA ARG A 138 -7.05 -7.57 7.68
C ARG A 138 -6.41 -6.30 8.22
N GLY A 139 -5.12 -6.09 7.98
CA GLY A 139 -4.41 -4.88 8.41
C GLY A 139 -4.98 -3.61 7.78
N TRP A 140 -5.28 -3.63 6.47
CA TRP A 140 -5.87 -2.48 5.78
C TRP A 140 -7.27 -2.15 6.30
N ARG A 141 -8.13 -3.16 6.53
CA ARG A 141 -9.44 -2.97 7.15
C ARG A 141 -9.33 -2.35 8.53
N THR A 142 -8.40 -2.84 9.36
CA THR A 142 -8.15 -2.27 10.69
C THR A 142 -7.69 -0.83 10.60
N ALA A 143 -6.79 -0.50 9.66
CA ALA A 143 -6.32 0.86 9.44
C ALA A 143 -7.44 1.80 8.98
N GLN A 144 -8.29 1.36 8.05
CA GLN A 144 -9.45 2.14 7.60
C GLN A 144 -10.47 2.39 8.71
N ALA A 145 -10.79 1.36 9.50
CA ALA A 145 -11.67 1.50 10.65
C ALA A 145 -11.10 2.47 11.69
N LEU A 146 -9.78 2.43 11.92
CA LEU A 146 -9.10 3.36 12.82
C LEU A 146 -9.15 4.80 12.30
N LEU A 147 -8.94 5.01 11.01
CA LEU A 147 -9.06 6.34 10.37
C LEU A 147 -10.50 6.86 10.43
N ASN A 148 -11.49 6.00 10.15
CA ASN A 148 -12.90 6.36 10.30
C ASN A 148 -13.22 6.81 11.73
N MET A 149 -12.75 6.06 12.74
CA MET A 149 -12.92 6.42 14.14
C MET A 149 -12.31 7.77 14.51
N SER A 150 -11.18 8.15 13.90
CA SER A 150 -10.52 9.45 14.16
C SER A 150 -11.26 10.63 13.51
N GLN A 151 -12.05 10.40 12.49
CA GLN A 151 -12.78 11.42 11.73
C GLN A 151 -14.23 11.58 12.17
N HIS A 152 -14.81 10.57 12.79
CA HIS A 152 -16.20 10.51 13.16
C HIS A 152 -16.33 10.17 14.66
N ASN A 153 -17.27 10.83 15.35
CA ASN A 153 -17.58 10.59 16.76
C ASN A 153 -18.44 9.32 16.99
N GLY A 154 -18.22 8.26 16.21
CA GLY A 154 -18.89 6.98 16.36
C GLY A 154 -18.38 6.19 17.56
N SER A 155 -19.23 5.33 18.16
CA SER A 155 -18.75 4.42 19.20
C SER A 155 -17.80 3.38 18.64
N LEU A 156 -16.85 2.89 19.44
CA LEU A 156 -15.95 1.81 19.05
C LEU A 156 -16.69 0.56 18.56
N THR A 157 -17.88 0.31 19.13
CA THR A 157 -18.72 -0.83 18.76
C THR A 157 -19.36 -0.63 17.38
N ASP A 158 -19.84 0.56 17.07
CA ASP A 158 -20.46 0.86 15.77
C ASP A 158 -19.43 0.75 14.66
N VAL A 159 -18.24 1.35 14.84
CA VAL A 159 -17.14 1.24 13.89
C VAL A 159 -16.70 -0.23 13.71
N ALA A 160 -16.58 -1.00 14.79
CA ALA A 160 -16.23 -2.40 14.70
C ALA A 160 -17.24 -3.19 13.85
N LEU A 161 -18.53 -2.98 14.06
CA LEU A 161 -19.59 -3.65 13.30
C LEU A 161 -19.63 -3.22 11.83
N GLU A 162 -19.50 -1.91 11.57
CA GLU A 162 -19.48 -1.34 10.22
C GLU A 162 -18.35 -1.96 9.39
N PHE A 163 -17.14 -2.11 9.97
CA PHE A 163 -16.00 -2.71 9.29
C PHE A 163 -15.94 -4.23 9.39
N GLY A 164 -17.01 -4.89 9.85
CA GLY A 164 -17.16 -6.36 9.86
C GLY A 164 -16.26 -7.08 10.87
N PHE A 165 -15.96 -6.45 12.00
CA PHE A 165 -15.35 -7.13 13.14
C PHE A 165 -16.44 -7.82 13.99
N ALA A 166 -16.10 -8.95 14.57
CA ALA A 166 -17.04 -9.72 15.38
C ALA A 166 -17.47 -9.00 16.68
N SER A 167 -16.63 -8.11 17.20
CA SER A 167 -16.90 -7.30 18.41
C SER A 167 -15.92 -6.13 18.52
N SER A 168 -16.23 -5.14 19.36
CA SER A 168 -15.31 -4.06 19.74
C SER A 168 -14.04 -4.59 20.40
N SER A 169 -14.11 -5.67 21.17
CA SER A 169 -12.94 -6.32 21.77
C SER A 169 -12.01 -6.93 20.72
N HIS A 170 -12.59 -7.57 19.68
CA HIS A 170 -11.81 -8.09 18.55
C HIS A 170 -11.13 -6.94 17.79
N PHE A 171 -11.86 -5.88 17.50
CA PHE A 171 -11.32 -4.68 16.85
C PHE A 171 -10.20 -4.04 17.67
N SER A 172 -10.38 -3.87 18.99
CA SER A 172 -9.34 -3.33 19.89
C SER A 172 -8.05 -4.16 19.87
N LYS A 173 -8.17 -5.49 19.79
CA LYS A 173 -7.01 -6.38 19.66
C LYS A 173 -6.29 -6.16 18.34
N GLU A 174 -7.02 -6.05 17.24
CA GLU A 174 -6.45 -5.79 15.91
C GLU A 174 -5.73 -4.44 15.84
N ILE A 175 -6.32 -3.38 16.43
CA ILE A 175 -5.65 -2.08 16.55
C ILE A 175 -4.34 -2.21 17.31
N ARG A 176 -4.36 -2.89 18.46
CA ARG A 176 -3.15 -3.07 19.27
C ARG A 176 -2.07 -3.86 18.52
N GLU A 177 -2.44 -4.87 17.74
CA GLU A 177 -1.52 -5.62 16.88
C GLU A 177 -0.94 -4.74 15.76
N LEU A 178 -1.72 -3.81 15.21
CA LEU A 178 -1.32 -2.96 14.09
C LEU A 178 -0.43 -1.79 14.52
N VAL A 179 -0.83 -1.06 15.56
CA VAL A 179 -0.20 0.22 15.96
C VAL A 179 0.48 0.18 17.33
N GLY A 180 0.34 -0.91 18.07
CA GLY A 180 0.95 -1.08 19.40
C GLY A 180 0.17 -0.46 20.57
N PHE A 181 -0.92 0.27 20.30
CA PHE A 181 -1.71 0.99 21.29
C PHE A 181 -3.17 0.54 21.29
N THR A 182 -3.87 0.77 22.40
CA THR A 182 -5.32 0.54 22.48
C THR A 182 -6.10 1.72 21.93
N PRO A 183 -7.37 1.54 21.49
CA PRO A 183 -8.22 2.65 21.06
C PRO A 183 -8.36 3.75 22.12
N SER A 184 -8.46 3.38 23.40
CA SER A 184 -8.56 4.34 24.51
C SER A 184 -7.30 5.22 24.63
N SER A 185 -6.11 4.61 24.48
CA SER A 185 -4.84 5.36 24.50
C SER A 185 -4.69 6.32 23.31
N LEU A 186 -5.30 5.98 22.17
CA LEU A 186 -5.29 6.84 20.99
C LEU A 186 -6.23 8.02 21.14
N ALA A 187 -7.38 7.86 21.79
CA ALA A 187 -8.30 8.95 22.10
C ALA A 187 -7.63 10.00 23.01
N ASP A 188 -6.82 9.56 23.98
CA ASP A 188 -6.07 10.47 24.88
C ASP A 188 -5.00 11.28 24.13
N ILE A 189 -4.39 10.73 23.06
CA ILE A 189 -3.37 11.42 22.25
C ILE A 189 -3.98 12.47 21.32
N THR A 190 -5.20 12.26 20.83
CA THR A 190 -5.92 13.23 19.99
C THR A 190 -6.46 14.42 20.79
N TYR A 191 -6.53 14.32 22.11
CA TYR A 191 -6.94 15.37 23.05
C TYR A 191 -5.76 16.23 23.56
N LEU A 192 -4.70 16.42 22.77
CA LEU A 192 -3.73 17.46 23.08
C LEU A 192 -4.38 18.83 22.78
N PRO A 193 -4.61 19.68 23.79
CA PRO A 193 -5.16 21.01 23.55
C PRO A 193 -4.17 21.78 22.67
N GLY A 194 -4.66 22.21 21.52
CA GLY A 194 -3.90 23.10 20.65
C GLY A 194 -3.44 24.33 21.44
N LYS A 195 -2.12 24.55 21.45
CA LYS A 195 -1.52 25.82 21.86
C LYS A 195 -1.57 26.79 20.70
#